data_ab7b24c91c5e512e46351c76baf53254
#
_entry.id   ab7b24c91c5e512e46351c76baf53254
#
_cell.length_a   1.000
_cell.length_b   1.000
_cell.length_c   1.000
_cell.angle_alpha   90.00
_cell.angle_beta   90.00
_cell.angle_gamma   90.00
#
_symmetry.space_group_name_H-M   'P 1'
#
loop_
_entity.id
_entity.type
_entity.pdbx_description
1 polymer ?
#
loop_
_entity_poly.entity_id
_entity_poly.type
_entity_poly.pdbx_seq_one_letter_code
_entity_poly.pdbx_strand_id
1 'polypeptide(L)' 'MSKAIITSSPDVMGGAPVFAGTRVPVATLFDYLEDGESIDDFLEGYPGVTREQVVAVLEEAKANLRPRAA' A
#
# COMPACT_ATOMS: atom_id res chain seq x y z
N MET A 1 4.52 13.40 -15.65
CA MET A 1 3.29 12.64 -15.55
C MET A 1 3.41 11.63 -14.42
N SER A 2 2.51 11.70 -13.48
CA SER A 2 2.61 10.79 -12.34
C SER A 2 1.91 9.47 -12.67
N LYS A 3 2.49 8.39 -12.21
CA LYS A 3 1.86 7.08 -12.33
C LYS A 3 0.91 6.90 -11.17
N ALA A 4 -0.20 6.24 -11.42
CA ALA A 4 -1.07 5.85 -10.34
C ALA A 4 -0.35 4.80 -9.50
N ILE A 5 -0.20 5.06 -8.21
CA ILE A 5 0.41 4.11 -7.29
C ILE A 5 -0.66 3.19 -6.72
N ILE A 6 -1.81 3.75 -6.47
CA ILE A 6 -2.93 3.07 -5.85
C ILE A 6 -4.14 3.23 -6.75
N THR A 7 -4.88 2.16 -6.94
CA THR A 7 -6.15 2.23 -7.67
C THR A 7 -7.23 1.60 -6.81
N SER A 8 -8.48 1.82 -7.21
CA SER A 8 -9.61 1.24 -6.53
C SER A 8 -10.48 0.60 -7.60
N SER A 9 -10.95 -0.60 -7.34
CA SER A 9 -11.80 -1.31 -8.28
C SER A 9 -12.95 -1.92 -7.51
N PRO A 10 -14.20 -1.73 -7.98
CA PRO A 10 -15.33 -2.33 -7.31
C PRO A 10 -15.29 -3.86 -7.33
N ASP A 11 -14.48 -4.44 -8.20
CA ASP A 11 -14.36 -5.89 -8.30
C ASP A 11 -13.36 -6.46 -7.30
N VAL A 12 -12.62 -5.59 -6.60
CA VAL A 12 -11.60 -6.03 -5.65
C VAL A 12 -12.00 -5.55 -4.28
N MET A 13 -12.30 -6.49 -3.40
CA MET A 13 -12.60 -6.22 -1.99
C MET A 13 -13.58 -5.06 -1.77
N GLY A 14 -14.62 -5.01 -2.62
CA GLY A 14 -15.64 -3.98 -2.48
C GLY A 14 -15.14 -2.57 -2.74
N GLY A 15 -14.10 -2.42 -3.53
CA GLY A 15 -13.55 -1.11 -3.88
C GLY A 15 -12.41 -0.66 -3.00
N ALA A 16 -11.84 -1.55 -2.20
CA ALA A 16 -10.68 -1.19 -1.38
C ALA A 16 -9.51 -0.77 -2.26
N PRO A 17 -8.68 0.17 -1.80
CA PRO A 17 -7.52 0.58 -2.58
C PRO A 17 -6.51 -0.56 -2.71
N VAL A 18 -5.99 -0.73 -3.91
CA VAL A 18 -4.99 -1.75 -4.21
C VAL A 18 -3.80 -1.09 -4.88
N PHE A 19 -2.66 -1.79 -4.87
CA PHE A 19 -1.49 -1.31 -5.61
C PHE A 19 -1.82 -1.36 -7.10
N ALA A 20 -1.48 -0.29 -7.81
CA ALA A 20 -1.80 -0.18 -9.23
C ALA A 20 -1.24 -1.38 -10.01
N GLY A 21 -2.03 -1.91 -10.91
CA GLY A 21 -1.63 -3.06 -11.71
C GLY A 21 -1.71 -4.38 -10.98
N THR A 22 -2.21 -4.40 -9.75
CA THR A 22 -2.33 -5.62 -8.96
C THR A 22 -3.71 -5.71 -8.32
N ARG A 23 -3.96 -6.84 -7.67
CA ARG A 23 -5.17 -7.01 -6.85
C ARG A 23 -4.80 -7.02 -5.36
N VAL A 24 -3.59 -6.58 -5.02
CA VAL A 24 -3.11 -6.60 -3.65
C VAL A 24 -3.61 -5.37 -2.92
N PRO A 25 -4.42 -5.54 -1.86
CA PRO A 25 -4.89 -4.38 -1.10
C PRO A 25 -3.73 -3.69 -0.40
N VAL A 26 -3.78 -2.36 -0.40
CA VAL A 26 -2.76 -1.57 0.31
C VAL A 26 -2.76 -1.92 1.80
N ALA A 27 -3.91 -2.23 2.36
CA ALA A 27 -4.02 -2.59 3.78
C ALA A 27 -3.14 -3.80 4.14
N THR A 28 -2.92 -4.70 3.16
CA THR A 28 -2.10 -5.88 3.42
C THR A 28 -0.66 -5.50 3.77
N LEU A 29 -0.14 -4.45 3.14
CA LEU A 29 1.19 -3.95 3.49
C LEU A 29 1.26 -3.56 4.97
N PHE A 30 0.26 -2.80 5.41
CA PHE A 30 0.26 -2.34 6.81
C PHE A 30 0.10 -3.50 7.78
N ASP A 31 -0.69 -4.51 7.41
CA ASP A 31 -0.83 -5.70 8.24
C ASP A 31 0.52 -6.42 8.41
N TYR A 32 1.28 -6.53 7.33
CA TYR A 32 2.61 -7.13 7.41
C TYR A 32 3.52 -6.36 8.37
N LEU A 33 3.52 -5.03 8.21
CA LEU A 33 4.38 -4.21 9.05
C LEU A 33 3.96 -4.24 10.51
N GLU A 34 2.66 -4.29 10.76
CA GLU A 34 2.15 -4.38 12.13
C GLU A 34 2.53 -5.70 12.78
N ASP A 35 2.67 -6.75 11.98
CA ASP A 35 3.07 -8.06 12.47
C ASP A 35 4.59 -8.19 12.64
N GLY A 36 5.33 -7.13 12.34
CA GLY A 36 6.78 -7.15 12.46
C GLY A 36 7.51 -7.67 11.23
N GLU A 37 6.80 -7.88 10.13
CA GLU A 37 7.43 -8.31 8.89
C GLU A 37 8.11 -7.13 8.21
N SER A 38 9.09 -7.41 7.38
CA SER A 38 9.79 -6.36 6.66
C SER A 38 9.13 -6.08 5.31
N ILE A 39 9.54 -4.96 4.71
CA ILE A 39 9.11 -4.64 3.34
C ILE A 39 9.57 -5.75 2.39
N ASP A 40 10.77 -6.26 2.58
CA ASP A 40 11.28 -7.33 1.74
C ASP A 40 10.42 -8.58 1.84
N ASP A 41 9.97 -8.91 3.04
CA ASP A 41 9.07 -10.04 3.24
C ASP A 41 7.76 -9.84 2.49
N PHE A 42 7.23 -8.63 2.56
CA PHE A 42 5.99 -8.31 1.85
C PHE A 42 6.19 -8.46 0.33
N LEU A 43 7.28 -7.91 -0.19
CA LEU A 43 7.55 -7.96 -1.63
C LEU A 43 7.76 -9.39 -2.11
N GLU A 44 8.34 -10.23 -1.27
CA GLU A 44 8.55 -11.63 -1.60
C GLU A 44 7.22 -12.37 -1.74
N GLY A 45 6.26 -12.04 -0.89
CA GLY A 45 4.94 -12.66 -0.94
C GLY A 45 4.05 -12.10 -2.04
N TYR A 46 4.35 -10.92 -2.54
CA TYR A 46 3.53 -10.25 -3.56
C TYR A 46 4.41 -9.69 -4.66
N PRO A 47 4.94 -10.56 -5.52
CA PRO A 47 5.93 -10.12 -6.53
C PRO A 47 5.39 -9.13 -7.57
N GLY A 48 4.07 -8.98 -7.66
CA GLY A 48 3.49 -7.99 -8.57
C GLY A 48 3.59 -6.55 -8.06
N VAL A 49 3.94 -6.37 -6.78
CA VAL A 49 4.10 -5.05 -6.18
C VAL A 49 5.58 -4.70 -6.20
N THR A 50 5.90 -3.45 -6.56
CA THR A 50 7.29 -3.01 -6.60
C THR A 50 7.65 -2.29 -5.31
N ARG A 51 8.95 -2.24 -5.03
CA ARG A 51 9.44 -1.49 -3.88
C ARG A 51 9.07 -0.01 -4.00
N GLU A 52 9.13 0.53 -5.21
CA GLU A 52 8.75 1.91 -5.44
C GLU A 52 7.31 2.19 -5.03
N GLN A 53 6.41 1.26 -5.32
CA GLN A 53 5.03 1.41 -4.92
C GLN A 53 4.87 1.38 -3.40
N VAL A 54 5.59 0.48 -2.75
CA VAL A 54 5.54 0.39 -1.29
C VAL A 54 6.04 1.67 -0.65
N VAL A 55 7.19 2.16 -1.11
CA VAL A 55 7.76 3.39 -0.56
C VAL A 55 6.83 4.56 -0.80
N ALA A 56 6.23 4.64 -2.00
CA ALA A 56 5.31 5.73 -2.31
C ALA A 56 4.09 5.71 -1.40
N VAL A 57 3.55 4.53 -1.11
CA VAL A 57 2.42 4.40 -0.20
C VAL A 57 2.80 4.85 1.21
N LEU A 58 3.97 4.46 1.67
CA LEU A 58 4.42 4.84 3.00
C LEU A 58 4.65 6.35 3.09
N GLU A 59 5.19 6.96 2.03
CA GLU A 59 5.37 8.41 2.01
C GLU A 59 4.04 9.14 2.00
N GLU A 60 3.06 8.62 1.25
CA GLU A 60 1.72 9.19 1.25
C GLU A 60 1.08 9.11 2.63
N ALA A 61 1.21 7.97 3.29
CA ALA A 61 0.66 7.81 4.63
C ALA A 61 1.31 8.78 5.59
N LYS A 62 2.61 8.94 5.47
CA LYS A 62 3.36 9.88 6.32
C LYS A 62 2.91 11.31 6.09
N ALA A 63 2.70 11.67 4.84
CA ALA A 63 2.28 13.03 4.49
C ALA A 63 0.88 13.34 4.99
N ASN A 64 0.05 12.33 5.16
CA ASN A 64 -1.32 12.50 5.61
C ASN A 64 -1.49 12.43 7.13
N LEU A 65 -0.41 12.14 7.84
CA LEU A 65 -0.47 12.15 9.29
C LEU A 65 -0.51 13.59 9.79
N ARG A 66 -1.45 13.85 10.68
CA ARG A 66 -1.59 15.17 11.24
C ARG A 66 -1.67 15.05 12.76
N PRO A 67 -1.08 16.02 13.48
CA PRO A 67 -1.24 16.02 14.92
C PRO A 67 -2.71 16.18 15.26
N ARG A 68 -3.16 15.45 16.25
CA ARG A 68 -4.53 15.61 16.71
C ARG A 68 -4.61 16.81 17.62
N ALA A 69 -5.68 17.56 17.47
CA ALA A 69 -5.94 18.64 18.41
C ALA A 69 -6.19 18.02 19.78
N ALA A 70 -5.51 18.52 20.76
CA ALA A 70 -5.66 18.02 22.11
C ALA A 70 -6.95 18.55 22.73
#